data_85194797d7c363e7f4b761b08ecf034a
#
_entry.id   85194797d7c363e7f4b761b08ecf034a
#
_cell.length_a   1.000
_cell.length_b   1.000
_cell.length_c   1.000
_cell.angle_alpha   90.00
_cell.angle_beta   90.00
_cell.angle_gamma   90.00
#
_symmetry.space_group_name_H-M   'P 1'
#
loop_
_entity.id
_entity.type
_entity.pdbx_description
1 polymer ?
#
loop_
_entity_poly.entity_id
_entity_poly.type
_entity_poly.pdbx_seq_one_letter_code
_entity_poly.pdbx_strand_id
1 'polypeptide(L)'
;WRRRAGELDLVTACPQRKAVVAVEVKTRNAEVSVGSIEAITQAKLARLRKLTGMWLQETGTRCERVCLDLVAITVENNGSWLIRHLRDIS
;
A
#
# COMPACT_ATOMS: atom_id res chain seq x y z
N TRP A 1 7.13 -1.04 9.00
CA TRP A 1 8.27 -0.12 9.06
C TRP A 1 7.81 1.30 9.34
N ARG A 2 8.36 1.89 10.36
CA ARG A 2 7.93 3.22 10.83
C ARG A 2 9.13 4.12 11.05
N ARG A 3 9.01 5.37 10.61
CA ARG A 3 9.97 6.43 10.84
C ARG A 3 9.22 7.73 11.13
N ARG A 4 9.95 8.79 11.51
CA ARG A 4 9.34 10.09 11.81
C ARG A 4 8.49 10.62 10.65
N ALA A 5 8.91 10.35 9.41
CA ALA A 5 8.20 10.82 8.20
C ALA A 5 6.90 10.07 7.94
N GLY A 6 6.67 8.92 8.60
CA GLY A 6 5.48 8.10 8.42
C GLY A 6 5.77 6.62 8.54
N GLU A 7 4.85 5.79 8.08
CA GLU A 7 5.03 4.34 8.12
C GLU A 7 4.58 3.66 6.83
N LEU A 8 5.18 2.50 6.56
CA LEU A 8 4.76 1.58 5.51
C LEU A 8 4.13 0.36 6.17
N ASP A 9 2.93 0.00 5.75
CA ASP A 9 2.22 -1.15 6.33
C ASP A 9 2.93 -2.45 6.02
N LEU A 10 3.35 -2.63 4.77
CA LEU A 10 4.00 -3.83 4.32
C LEU A 10 4.92 -3.50 3.14
N VAL A 11 6.13 -4.05 3.15
CA VAL A 11 7.06 -3.94 2.03
C VAL A 11 7.46 -5.36 1.64
N THR A 12 7.34 -5.67 0.37
CA THR A 12 7.67 -7.00 -0.13
C THR A 12 8.43 -6.91 -1.44
N ALA A 13 9.19 -7.95 -1.74
CA ALA A 13 9.86 -8.08 -3.02
C ALA A 13 9.03 -8.97 -3.95
N CYS A 14 8.97 -8.58 -5.21
CA CYS A 14 8.29 -9.37 -6.24
C CYS A 14 9.29 -9.70 -7.34
N PRO A 15 9.88 -10.91 -7.33
CA PRO A 15 10.88 -11.29 -8.33
C PRO A 15 10.35 -11.24 -9.76
N GLN A 16 9.10 -11.63 -9.97
CA GLN A 16 8.50 -11.62 -11.31
C GLN A 16 8.39 -10.21 -11.88
N ARG A 17 8.18 -9.22 -11.01
CA ARG A 17 8.10 -7.80 -11.42
C ARG A 17 9.45 -7.09 -11.32
N LYS A 18 10.47 -7.76 -10.77
CA LYS A 18 11.79 -7.18 -10.45
C LYS A 18 11.63 -5.89 -9.66
N ALA A 19 10.71 -5.89 -8.73
CA ALA A 19 10.27 -4.70 -8.02
C ALA A 19 10.22 -4.92 -6.51
N VAL A 20 10.39 -3.84 -5.79
CA VAL A 20 9.97 -3.75 -4.40
C VAL A 20 8.56 -3.14 -4.39
N VAL A 21 7.67 -3.77 -3.65
CA VAL A 21 6.27 -3.37 -3.60
C VAL A 21 5.94 -2.91 -2.19
N ALA A 22 5.55 -1.65 -2.05
CA ALA A 22 4.98 -1.14 -0.81
C ALA A 22 3.46 -1.30 -0.89
N VAL A 23 2.89 -1.95 0.12
CA VAL A 23 1.46 -2.26 0.15
C VAL A 23 0.80 -1.43 1.22
N GLU A 24 -0.17 -0.62 0.83
CA GLU A 24 -1.04 0.10 1.76
C GLU A 24 -2.26 -0.76 2.03
N VAL A 25 -2.57 -0.99 3.30
CA VAL A 25 -3.73 -1.79 3.70
C VAL A 25 -4.79 -0.86 4.27
N LYS A 26 -5.99 -0.94 3.73
CA LYS A 26 -7.14 -0.16 4.22
C LYS A 26 -8.27 -1.08 4.60
N THR A 27 -8.77 -0.92 5.82
CA THR A 27 -9.90 -1.69 6.35
C THR A 27 -11.07 -0.76 6.58
N ARG A 28 -12.24 -1.14 6.12
CA ARG A 28 -13.46 -0.36 6.29
C ARG A 28 -14.65 -1.26 6.59
N ASN A 29 -15.64 -0.68 7.29
CA ASN A 29 -16.95 -1.31 7.43
C ASN A 29 -17.82 -0.99 6.23
N ALA A 30 -18.67 -1.93 5.82
CA ALA A 30 -19.55 -1.76 4.66
C ALA A 30 -20.44 -0.53 4.78
N GLU A 31 -20.85 -0.16 5.99
CA GLU A 31 -21.72 0.97 6.24
C GLU A 31 -21.06 2.32 5.92
N VAL A 32 -19.74 2.38 5.89
CA VAL A 32 -18.97 3.62 5.76
C VAL A 32 -18.20 3.67 4.46
N SER A 33 -18.35 2.71 3.59
CA SER A 33 -17.39 2.40 2.54
C SER A 33 -17.61 3.10 1.21
N VAL A 34 -18.31 4.19 1.17
CA VAL A 34 -18.52 4.90 -0.10
C VAL A 34 -17.19 5.46 -0.59
N GLY A 35 -16.77 5.06 -1.78
CA GLY A 35 -15.59 5.62 -2.44
C GLY A 35 -14.26 5.31 -1.79
N SER A 36 -14.14 4.19 -1.09
CA SER A 36 -12.95 3.88 -0.30
C SER A 36 -11.66 3.75 -1.10
N ILE A 37 -11.75 3.20 -2.30
CA ILE A 37 -10.56 2.98 -3.14
C ILE A 37 -10.12 4.28 -3.77
N GLU A 38 -11.07 5.12 -4.13
CA GLU A 38 -10.83 6.41 -4.76
C GLU A 38 -10.23 7.44 -3.78
N ALA A 39 -10.21 7.13 -2.49
CA ALA A 39 -9.69 8.04 -1.47
C ALA A 39 -8.17 8.16 -1.46
N ILE A 40 -7.45 7.40 -2.29
CA ILE A 40 -5.99 7.52 -2.40
C ILE A 40 -5.66 8.77 -3.20
N THR A 41 -5.11 9.78 -2.52
CA THR A 41 -4.75 11.04 -3.15
C THR A 41 -3.35 10.99 -3.74
N GLN A 42 -3.05 11.91 -4.67
CA GLN A 42 -1.69 12.06 -5.21
C GLN A 42 -0.70 12.39 -4.12
N ALA A 43 -1.09 13.20 -3.14
CA ALA A 43 -0.24 13.52 -2.00
C ALA A 43 0.12 12.28 -1.19
N LYS A 44 -0.83 11.39 -0.99
CA LYS A 44 -0.58 10.13 -0.27
C LYS A 44 0.33 9.21 -1.05
N LEU A 45 0.12 9.09 -2.36
CA LEU A 45 1.00 8.30 -3.23
C LEU A 45 2.43 8.83 -3.20
N ALA A 46 2.60 10.15 -3.28
CA ALA A 46 3.93 10.77 -3.22
C ALA A 46 4.62 10.46 -1.89
N ARG A 47 3.87 10.51 -0.78
CA ARG A 47 4.42 10.18 0.53
C ARG A 47 4.84 8.72 0.62
N LEU A 48 4.03 7.81 0.09
CA LEU A 48 4.37 6.39 0.07
C LEU A 48 5.62 6.11 -0.75
N ARG A 49 5.78 6.79 -1.89
CA ARG A 49 7.00 6.67 -2.71
C ARG A 49 8.23 7.17 -1.96
N LYS A 50 8.11 8.30 -1.27
CA LYS A 50 9.19 8.84 -0.46
C LYS A 50 9.60 7.89 0.64
N LEU A 51 8.64 7.34 1.37
CA LEU A 51 8.90 6.39 2.45
C LEU A 51 9.54 5.11 1.93
N THR A 52 9.11 4.62 0.78
CA THR A 52 9.70 3.45 0.15
C THR A 52 11.14 3.71 -0.25
N GLY A 53 11.43 4.90 -0.78
CA GLY A 53 12.80 5.29 -1.10
C GLY A 53 13.69 5.32 0.15
N MET A 54 13.19 5.82 1.27
CA MET A 54 13.90 5.81 2.54
C MET A 54 14.18 4.37 3.00
N TRP A 55 13.18 3.50 2.86
CA TRP A 55 13.33 2.09 3.23
C TRP A 55 14.41 1.41 2.38
N LEU A 56 14.40 1.65 1.06
CA LEU A 56 15.42 1.10 0.18
C LEU A 56 16.82 1.55 0.59
N GLN A 57 16.97 2.83 0.92
CA GLN A 57 18.24 3.39 1.31
C GLN A 57 18.74 2.82 2.63
N GLU A 58 17.87 2.70 3.62
CA GLU A 58 18.25 2.17 4.94
C GLU A 58 18.61 0.70 4.89
N THR A 59 17.91 -0.09 4.08
CA THR A 59 18.12 -1.53 4.00
C THR A 59 19.18 -1.93 2.99
N GLY A 60 19.59 -1.01 2.11
CA GLY A 60 20.49 -1.33 1.01
C GLY A 60 19.86 -2.23 -0.04
N THR A 61 18.55 -2.36 -0.06
CA THR A 61 17.85 -3.21 -1.02
C THR A 61 17.88 -2.59 -2.41
N ARG A 62 18.17 -3.42 -3.42
CA ARG A 62 18.20 -2.99 -4.81
C ARG A 62 17.01 -3.58 -5.56
N CYS A 63 16.45 -2.79 -6.48
CA CYS A 63 15.38 -3.24 -7.34
C CYS A 63 15.38 -2.40 -8.61
N GLU A 64 14.74 -2.92 -9.66
CA GLU A 64 14.64 -2.18 -10.91
C GLU A 64 13.54 -1.13 -10.85
N ARG A 65 12.52 -1.35 -10.02
CA ARG A 65 11.44 -0.38 -9.86
C ARG A 65 10.74 -0.55 -8.52
N VAL A 66 9.97 0.46 -8.17
CA VAL A 66 9.13 0.48 -6.99
C VAL A 66 7.67 0.50 -7.44
N CYS A 67 6.88 -0.40 -6.88
CA CYS A 67 5.44 -0.43 -7.10
C CYS A 67 4.71 -0.07 -5.80
N LEU A 68 3.56 0.56 -5.92
CA LEU A 68 2.67 0.82 -4.80
C LEU A 68 1.38 0.03 -5.04
N ASP A 69 1.05 -0.85 -4.12
CA ASP A 69 -0.17 -1.64 -4.18
C ASP A 69 -1.11 -1.23 -3.06
N LEU A 70 -2.39 -1.43 -3.28
CA LEU A 70 -3.42 -1.20 -2.28
C LEU A 70 -4.17 -2.50 -2.01
N VAL A 71 -4.31 -2.87 -0.75
CA VAL A 71 -5.21 -3.94 -0.33
C VAL A 71 -6.36 -3.30 0.43
N ALA A 72 -7.56 -3.42 -0.11
CA ALA A 72 -8.76 -2.89 0.51
C ALA A 72 -9.57 -4.04 1.10
N ILE A 73 -9.82 -3.95 2.39
CA ILE A 73 -10.58 -4.95 3.13
C ILE A 73 -11.88 -4.31 3.59
N THR A 74 -13.00 -4.87 3.17
CA THR A 74 -14.33 -4.41 3.59
C THR A 74 -14.95 -5.49 4.49
N VAL A 75 -15.36 -5.08 5.69
CA VAL A 75 -16.06 -5.94 6.62
C VAL A 75 -17.56 -5.73 6.40
N GLU A 76 -18.23 -6.80 5.97
CA GLU A 76 -19.67 -6.77 5.69
C GLU A 76 -20.49 -6.84 6.98
N ASN A 77 -21.76 -6.45 6.89
CA ASN A 77 -22.66 -6.46 8.04
C ASN A 77 -22.86 -7.86 8.64
N ASN A 78 -22.73 -8.89 7.82
CA ASN A 78 -22.87 -10.28 8.28
C ASN A 78 -21.58 -10.86 8.84
N GLY A 79 -20.53 -10.04 8.96
CA GLY A 79 -19.24 -10.47 9.48
C GLY A 79 -18.31 -11.09 8.44
N SER A 80 -18.73 -11.23 7.20
CA SER A 80 -17.84 -11.70 6.15
C SER A 80 -16.92 -10.57 5.68
N TRP A 81 -15.85 -10.93 5.00
CA TRP A 81 -14.85 -9.98 4.52
C TRP A 81 -14.75 -10.03 3.01
N LEU A 82 -14.60 -8.87 2.40
CA LEU A 82 -14.32 -8.73 0.99
C LEU A 82 -12.93 -8.09 0.86
N ILE A 83 -12.04 -8.76 0.12
CA ILE A 83 -10.66 -8.28 -0.06
C ILE A 83 -10.44 -7.99 -1.54
N ARG A 84 -9.92 -6.79 -1.82
CA ARG A 84 -9.52 -6.40 -3.16
C ARG A 84 -8.06 -5.99 -3.14
N HIS A 85 -7.29 -6.49 -4.09
CA HIS A 85 -5.88 -6.13 -4.25
C HIS A 85 -5.71 -5.37 -5.56
N LEU A 86 -5.35 -4.10 -5.45
CA LEU A 86 -5.06 -3.25 -6.61
C LEU A 86 -3.55 -3.15 -6.74
N ARG A 87 -3.02 -3.59 -7.87
CA ARG A 87 -1.58 -3.62 -8.11
C ARG A 87 -1.15 -2.38 -8.86
N ASP A 88 0.01 -1.86 -8.47
CA ASP A 88 0.71 -0.79 -9.18
C ASP A 88 -0.21 0.42 -9.43
N ILE A 89 -0.74 0.96 -8.34
CA ILE A 89 -1.73 2.06 -8.39
C ILE A 89 -1.11 3.43 -8.64
N SER A 90 0.18 3.51 -8.78
CA SER A 90 0.87 4.80 -8.94
C SER A 90 1.22 5.11 -10.38
#